data_261f759130af0f2c380d1478eae0000f
#
_entry.id   261f759130af0f2c380d1478eae0000f
#
_cell.length_a   1.000
_cell.length_b   1.000
_cell.length_c   1.000
_cell.angle_alpha   90.00
_cell.angle_beta   90.00
_cell.angle_gamma   90.00
#
_symmetry.space_group_name_H-M   'P 1'
#
loop_
_entity.id
_entity.type
_entity.pdbx_description
1 polymer ?
#
loop_
_entity_poly.entity_id
_entity_poly.type
_entity_poly.pdbx_seq_one_letter_code
_entity_poly.pdbx_strand_id
1 'polypeptide(L)'
;MSDAPSLHTIRPCLEGAIPAVMATCDPDGTPNVAYISQVVYVDAAHVALSFQFFNKTRQNILRNPRASVLVLDPVTAHFYRLHLLYERTEDSGPVFESMRAQLAGIASHEGMAEVFELKGADIYAVERIESVAGEGLPAPAPRSGLLHTLRLCSESIARCTGLDELLQGALQGLQDKLGIEHAMVLMLDASAQQLYTVASCGYATSGVGSEIRLGQGVIGMAARERTPVRISHMTHAALYSHAIRESMDAHATPDAPALRGLDIPYPGLPEPHSQVAVPLLSAGRLLGVLFAESPQDMRFGFEDEDLLVAMAGQLAAAIDLLQASPDATDPLPAISAAPP
;
A
#
# COMPACT_ATOMS: atom_id res chain seq x y z
N MET A 1 2.42 -25.17 -25.97
CA MET A 1 3.71 -24.52 -25.71
C MET A 1 3.43 -23.54 -24.57
N SER A 2 3.96 -23.80 -23.38
CA SER A 2 3.83 -22.84 -22.27
C SER A 2 4.65 -21.61 -22.67
N ASP A 3 3.98 -20.46 -22.80
CA ASP A 3 4.69 -19.19 -23.00
C ASP A 3 5.70 -19.00 -21.84
N ALA A 4 6.90 -18.54 -22.16
CA ALA A 4 7.90 -18.25 -21.15
C ALA A 4 7.34 -17.19 -20.19
N PRO A 5 7.56 -17.33 -18.86
CA PRO A 5 7.04 -16.37 -17.89
C PRO A 5 7.59 -14.98 -18.18
N SER A 6 6.72 -13.97 -18.10
CA SER A 6 7.06 -12.55 -18.21
C SER A 6 6.85 -11.84 -16.87
N LEU A 7 7.43 -10.65 -16.67
CA LEU A 7 7.21 -9.87 -15.46
C LEU A 7 5.73 -9.54 -15.25
N HIS A 8 4.98 -9.36 -16.34
CA HIS A 8 3.55 -9.14 -16.27
C HIS A 8 2.79 -10.36 -15.74
N THR A 9 3.14 -11.58 -16.20
CA THR A 9 2.46 -12.82 -15.76
C THR A 9 2.78 -13.20 -14.31
N ILE A 10 3.94 -12.78 -13.79
CA ILE A 10 4.35 -13.04 -12.40
C ILE A 10 4.21 -11.79 -11.51
N ARG A 11 3.48 -10.78 -11.95
CA ARG A 11 3.31 -9.51 -11.23
C ARG A 11 2.86 -9.69 -9.76
N PRO A 12 2.00 -10.67 -9.39
CA PRO A 12 1.67 -10.92 -8.00
C PRO A 12 2.88 -11.23 -7.09
N CYS A 13 3.98 -11.76 -7.65
CA CYS A 13 5.24 -11.98 -6.92
C CYS A 13 6.02 -10.68 -6.66
N LEU A 14 5.68 -9.59 -7.37
CA LEU A 14 6.46 -8.35 -7.47
C LEU A 14 5.72 -7.16 -6.85
N GLU A 15 5.02 -7.41 -5.75
CA GLU A 15 4.21 -6.39 -5.06
C GLU A 15 4.74 -6.07 -3.66
N GLY A 16 5.92 -6.58 -3.32
CA GLY A 16 6.51 -6.40 -2.00
C GLY A 16 5.73 -7.07 -0.85
N ALA A 17 4.80 -7.98 -1.17
CA ALA A 17 3.97 -8.65 -0.18
C ALA A 17 4.74 -9.69 0.64
N ILE A 18 5.74 -10.36 0.03
CA ILE A 18 6.55 -11.39 0.66
C ILE A 18 8.03 -11.06 0.45
N PRO A 19 8.85 -11.09 1.51
CA PRO A 19 10.29 -10.93 1.39
C PRO A 19 10.89 -11.98 0.45
N ALA A 20 11.83 -11.55 -0.40
CA ALA A 20 12.50 -12.39 -1.37
C ALA A 20 13.90 -12.78 -0.90
N VAL A 21 14.47 -13.85 -1.49
CA VAL A 21 15.84 -14.27 -1.25
C VAL A 21 16.71 -13.86 -2.42
N MET A 22 17.75 -13.07 -2.16
CA MET A 22 18.69 -12.58 -3.15
C MET A 22 20.06 -13.23 -2.97
N ALA A 23 20.60 -13.77 -4.04
CA ALA A 23 21.97 -14.26 -4.12
C ALA A 23 22.82 -13.30 -4.97
N THR A 24 23.99 -12.94 -4.46
CA THR A 24 25.01 -12.15 -5.12
C THR A 24 26.36 -12.84 -5.01
N CYS A 25 27.30 -12.42 -5.82
CA CYS A 25 28.63 -12.97 -5.81
C CYS A 25 29.64 -11.83 -5.96
N ASP A 26 30.72 -11.88 -5.20
CA ASP A 26 31.77 -10.91 -5.39
C ASP A 26 32.70 -11.30 -6.58
N PRO A 27 33.63 -10.44 -7.02
CA PRO A 27 34.48 -10.74 -8.20
C PRO A 27 35.38 -11.98 -8.07
N ASP A 28 35.69 -12.43 -6.86
CA ASP A 28 36.52 -13.63 -6.63
C ASP A 28 35.68 -14.93 -6.59
N GLY A 29 34.36 -14.82 -6.76
CA GLY A 29 33.48 -15.97 -6.76
C GLY A 29 32.83 -16.28 -5.41
N THR A 30 33.10 -15.51 -4.35
CA THR A 30 32.49 -15.74 -3.02
C THR A 30 31.01 -15.41 -3.03
N PRO A 31 30.11 -16.38 -2.78
CA PRO A 31 28.68 -16.15 -2.78
C PRO A 31 28.20 -15.42 -1.50
N ASN A 32 27.09 -14.72 -1.62
CA ASN A 32 26.38 -14.14 -0.49
C ASN A 32 24.89 -14.23 -0.73
N VAL A 33 24.14 -14.57 0.32
CA VAL A 33 22.67 -14.65 0.31
C VAL A 33 22.11 -13.71 1.35
N ALA A 34 21.06 -12.98 0.99
CA ALA A 34 20.37 -12.05 1.89
C ALA A 34 18.87 -12.04 1.62
N TYR A 35 18.08 -11.68 2.63
CA TYR A 35 16.68 -11.34 2.45
C TYR A 35 16.56 -9.91 1.93
N ILE A 36 15.61 -9.72 1.01
CA ILE A 36 15.21 -8.42 0.47
C ILE A 36 13.74 -8.21 0.87
N SER A 37 13.47 -7.10 1.55
CA SER A 37 12.12 -6.82 2.08
C SER A 37 11.09 -6.62 0.99
N GLN A 38 11.47 -5.96 -0.12
CA GLN A 38 10.56 -5.68 -1.23
C GLN A 38 11.24 -5.96 -2.57
N VAL A 39 10.50 -6.61 -3.45
CA VAL A 39 10.76 -6.71 -4.90
C VAL A 39 9.51 -6.19 -5.58
N VAL A 40 9.63 -5.11 -6.34
CA VAL A 40 8.52 -4.36 -6.91
C VAL A 40 8.62 -4.32 -8.42
N TYR A 41 7.50 -4.51 -9.11
CA TYR A 41 7.38 -4.35 -10.55
C TYR A 41 7.58 -2.88 -10.95
N VAL A 42 8.44 -2.64 -11.92
CA VAL A 42 8.66 -1.31 -12.50
C VAL A 42 8.02 -1.21 -13.89
N ASP A 43 8.44 -2.08 -14.79
CA ASP A 43 7.91 -2.17 -16.16
C ASP A 43 8.12 -3.59 -16.75
N ALA A 44 7.91 -3.76 -18.05
CA ALA A 44 8.01 -5.05 -18.73
C ALA A 44 9.42 -5.68 -18.69
N ALA A 45 10.46 -4.92 -18.36
CA ALA A 45 11.85 -5.34 -18.36
C ALA A 45 12.55 -5.16 -16.99
N HIS A 46 11.98 -4.40 -16.06
CA HIS A 46 12.66 -3.98 -14.84
C HIS A 46 11.87 -4.30 -13.56
N VAL A 47 12.64 -4.58 -12.51
CA VAL A 47 12.16 -4.66 -11.13
C VAL A 47 12.97 -3.73 -10.23
N ALA A 48 12.38 -3.27 -9.14
CA ALA A 48 13.04 -2.50 -8.09
C ALA A 48 13.18 -3.34 -6.83
N LEU A 49 14.35 -3.33 -6.22
CA LEU A 49 14.65 -3.99 -4.94
C LEU A 49 14.95 -2.95 -3.87
N SER A 50 14.42 -3.17 -2.66
CA SER A 50 14.64 -2.26 -1.54
C SER A 50 16.10 -2.26 -1.08
N PHE A 51 16.70 -1.07 -1.04
CA PHE A 51 18.02 -0.83 -0.47
C PHE A 51 17.86 -0.10 0.87
N GLN A 52 18.16 -0.79 1.98
CA GLN A 52 18.04 -0.25 3.34
C GLN A 52 19.39 -0.18 4.06
N PHE A 53 20.28 -1.12 3.81
CA PHE A 53 21.55 -1.27 4.54
C PHE A 53 22.73 -1.37 3.59
N PHE A 54 23.83 -0.69 3.92
CA PHE A 54 25.11 -0.91 3.23
C PHE A 54 25.77 -2.17 3.80
N ASN A 55 25.50 -3.29 3.18
CA ASN A 55 25.96 -4.64 3.59
C ASN A 55 26.77 -5.33 2.50
N LYS A 56 27.14 -6.59 2.72
CA LYS A 56 27.89 -7.40 1.74
C LYS A 56 27.16 -7.51 0.39
N THR A 57 25.82 -7.61 0.40
CA THR A 57 25.01 -7.65 -0.83
C THR A 57 25.25 -6.39 -1.67
N ARG A 58 25.19 -5.21 -1.05
CA ARG A 58 25.42 -3.93 -1.73
C ARG A 58 26.86 -3.82 -2.26
N GLN A 59 27.85 -4.24 -1.47
CA GLN A 59 29.24 -4.26 -1.90
C GLN A 59 29.45 -5.15 -3.12
N ASN A 60 28.80 -6.33 -3.13
CA ASN A 60 28.89 -7.25 -4.26
C ASN A 60 28.31 -6.65 -5.53
N ILE A 61 27.08 -6.10 -5.48
CA ILE A 61 26.39 -5.54 -6.64
C ILE A 61 27.18 -4.41 -7.29
N LEU A 62 27.81 -3.54 -6.50
CA LEU A 62 28.62 -2.44 -7.02
C LEU A 62 29.89 -2.90 -7.75
N ARG A 63 30.34 -4.14 -7.51
CA ARG A 63 31.53 -4.74 -8.14
C ARG A 63 31.19 -5.78 -9.22
N ASN A 64 30.11 -6.51 -8.98
CA ASN A 64 29.54 -7.50 -9.87
C ASN A 64 28.03 -7.27 -9.96
N PRO A 65 27.53 -6.61 -11.01
CA PRO A 65 26.15 -6.15 -11.08
C PRO A 65 25.13 -7.28 -11.29
N ARG A 66 25.57 -8.54 -11.36
CA ARG A 66 24.68 -9.69 -11.54
C ARG A 66 24.17 -10.21 -10.21
N ALA A 67 22.86 -10.48 -10.17
CA ALA A 67 22.18 -11.07 -9.02
C ALA A 67 21.16 -12.11 -9.46
N SER A 68 20.78 -12.97 -8.53
CA SER A 68 19.64 -13.87 -8.69
C SER A 68 18.68 -13.68 -7.52
N VAL A 69 17.40 -13.50 -7.82
CA VAL A 69 16.37 -13.34 -6.80
C VAL A 69 15.31 -14.42 -6.94
N LEU A 70 14.99 -15.06 -5.84
CA LEU A 70 13.91 -16.02 -5.75
C LEU A 70 12.69 -15.32 -5.19
N VAL A 71 11.61 -15.23 -5.99
CA VAL A 71 10.32 -14.64 -5.61
C VAL A 71 9.27 -15.74 -5.54
N LEU A 72 8.27 -15.51 -4.69
CA LEU A 72 7.14 -16.41 -4.44
C LEU A 72 5.85 -15.74 -4.87
N ASP A 73 5.04 -16.46 -5.62
CA ASP A 73 3.65 -16.08 -5.85
C ASP A 73 2.84 -16.35 -4.56
N PRO A 74 2.32 -15.30 -3.90
CA PRO A 74 1.65 -15.45 -2.61
C PRO A 74 0.32 -16.21 -2.69
N VAL A 75 -0.25 -16.37 -3.89
CA VAL A 75 -1.55 -17.02 -4.12
C VAL A 75 -1.38 -18.47 -4.53
N THR A 76 -0.47 -18.73 -5.47
CA THR A 76 -0.28 -20.07 -6.03
C THR A 76 0.87 -20.84 -5.39
N ALA A 77 1.69 -20.20 -4.56
CA ALA A 77 2.89 -20.75 -3.96
C ALA A 77 3.94 -21.22 -5.01
N HIS A 78 3.84 -20.74 -6.24
CA HIS A 78 4.87 -20.97 -7.25
C HIS A 78 6.08 -20.08 -7.02
N PHE A 79 7.27 -20.66 -7.21
CA PHE A 79 8.52 -19.92 -7.13
C PHE A 79 9.05 -19.58 -8.53
N TYR A 80 9.56 -18.37 -8.65
CA TYR A 80 10.25 -17.91 -9.84
C TYR A 80 11.63 -17.40 -9.46
N ARG A 81 12.63 -17.70 -10.30
CA ARG A 81 13.98 -17.18 -10.18
C ARG A 81 14.20 -16.12 -11.25
N LEU A 82 14.51 -14.91 -10.81
CA LEU A 82 14.88 -13.80 -11.67
C LEU A 82 16.40 -13.71 -11.77
N HIS A 83 16.93 -13.65 -12.98
CA HIS A 83 18.33 -13.31 -13.25
C HIS A 83 18.39 -11.83 -13.56
N LEU A 84 19.11 -11.09 -12.75
CA LEU A 84 19.07 -9.64 -12.66
C LEU A 84 20.43 -9.02 -12.99
N LEU A 85 20.38 -7.90 -13.70
CA LEU A 85 21.52 -7.01 -13.92
C LEU A 85 21.21 -5.66 -13.27
N TYR A 86 21.99 -5.26 -12.26
CA TYR A 86 21.87 -3.97 -11.62
C TYR A 86 22.22 -2.85 -12.60
N GLU A 87 21.40 -1.81 -12.65
CA GLU A 87 21.60 -0.66 -13.50
C GLU A 87 21.87 0.62 -12.71
N ARG A 88 21.01 0.93 -11.75
CA ARG A 88 21.05 2.19 -11.00
C ARG A 88 20.30 2.11 -9.68
N THR A 89 20.54 3.09 -8.82
CA THR A 89 19.73 3.32 -7.62
C THR A 89 18.96 4.63 -7.79
N GLU A 90 17.66 4.59 -7.47
CA GLU A 90 16.80 5.77 -7.38
C GLU A 90 16.58 6.10 -5.90
N ASP A 91 16.79 7.34 -5.51
CA ASP A 91 16.55 7.89 -4.17
C ASP A 91 15.39 8.91 -4.13
N SER A 92 14.72 9.05 -5.25
CA SER A 92 13.56 9.92 -5.48
C SER A 92 12.74 9.40 -6.64
N GLY A 93 11.54 9.93 -6.83
CA GLY A 93 10.64 9.56 -7.93
C GLY A 93 9.63 8.48 -7.56
N PRO A 94 8.69 8.16 -8.49
CA PRO A 94 7.48 7.41 -8.16
C PRO A 94 7.73 6.01 -7.58
N VAL A 95 8.72 5.27 -8.10
CA VAL A 95 9.06 3.93 -7.61
C VAL A 95 9.60 3.99 -6.19
N PHE A 96 10.59 4.86 -5.94
CA PHE A 96 11.16 5.05 -4.62
C PHE A 96 10.12 5.52 -3.60
N GLU A 97 9.30 6.51 -3.96
CA GLU A 97 8.25 7.06 -3.09
C GLU A 97 7.20 6.02 -2.73
N SER A 98 6.77 5.21 -3.70
CA SER A 98 5.83 4.11 -3.46
C SER A 98 6.42 3.03 -2.52
N MET A 99 7.65 2.59 -2.77
CA MET A 99 8.33 1.62 -1.92
C MET A 99 8.55 2.16 -0.49
N ARG A 100 8.93 3.42 -0.37
CA ARG A 100 9.11 4.10 0.92
C ARG A 100 7.81 4.19 1.69
N ALA A 101 6.72 4.59 1.02
CA ALA A 101 5.41 4.73 1.64
C ALA A 101 4.86 3.38 2.13
N GLN A 102 4.99 2.32 1.33
CA GLN A 102 4.58 0.97 1.70
C GLN A 102 5.38 0.46 2.91
N LEU A 103 6.71 0.62 2.89
CA LEU A 103 7.59 0.21 3.99
C LEU A 103 7.26 0.96 5.29
N ALA A 104 7.06 2.28 5.19
CA ALA A 104 6.70 3.12 6.31
C ALA A 104 5.27 2.84 6.82
N GLY A 105 4.33 2.48 5.94
CA GLY A 105 2.99 2.03 6.31
C GLY A 105 3.03 0.77 7.16
N ILE A 106 3.80 -0.24 6.76
CA ILE A 106 4.03 -1.47 7.52
C ILE A 106 4.66 -1.14 8.88
N ALA A 107 5.74 -0.35 8.89
CA ALA A 107 6.45 0.02 10.11
C ALA A 107 5.57 0.82 11.09
N SER A 108 4.74 1.74 10.60
CA SER A 108 3.83 2.52 11.42
C SER A 108 2.72 1.68 12.04
N HIS A 109 2.18 0.71 11.31
CA HIS A 109 1.18 -0.22 11.85
C HIS A 109 1.73 -1.03 13.02
N GLU A 110 3.00 -1.41 12.94
CA GLU A 110 3.70 -2.20 13.96
C GLU A 110 4.34 -1.37 15.08
N GLY A 111 4.13 -0.06 15.10
CA GLY A 111 4.74 0.83 16.08
C GLY A 111 6.25 1.01 15.93
N MET A 112 6.81 0.73 14.75
CA MET A 112 8.24 0.79 14.42
C MET A 112 8.56 1.86 13.35
N ALA A 113 7.82 2.95 13.33
CA ALA A 113 7.85 3.98 12.28
C ALA A 113 9.24 4.56 11.96
N GLU A 114 10.21 4.49 12.88
CA GLU A 114 11.56 5.05 12.70
C GLU A 114 12.64 3.99 12.45
N VAL A 115 12.29 2.70 12.41
CA VAL A 115 13.27 1.61 12.34
C VAL A 115 13.67 1.26 10.90
N PHE A 116 12.76 1.45 9.95
CA PHE A 116 12.99 1.11 8.54
C PHE A 116 13.11 2.36 7.69
N GLU A 117 14.31 2.65 7.27
CA GLU A 117 14.58 3.73 6.32
C GLU A 117 14.97 3.14 4.96
N LEU A 118 14.14 3.37 3.94
CA LEU A 118 14.52 3.07 2.57
C LEU A 118 15.55 4.11 2.10
N LYS A 119 16.76 3.65 1.79
CA LYS A 119 17.86 4.50 1.29
C LYS A 119 17.87 4.63 -0.23
N GLY A 120 17.20 3.71 -0.90
CA GLY A 120 17.08 3.72 -2.35
C GLY A 120 16.28 2.53 -2.87
N ALA A 121 15.80 2.68 -4.09
CA ALA A 121 15.25 1.64 -4.92
C ALA A 121 16.31 1.22 -5.94
N ASP A 122 16.86 0.04 -5.80
CA ASP A 122 17.84 -0.49 -6.75
C ASP A 122 17.12 -1.07 -7.97
N ILE A 123 17.31 -0.47 -9.12
CA ILE A 123 16.67 -0.85 -10.38
C ILE A 123 17.54 -1.90 -11.09
N TYR A 124 16.90 -2.98 -11.46
CA TYR A 124 17.52 -4.11 -12.17
C TYR A 124 16.79 -4.41 -13.48
N ALA A 125 17.55 -4.59 -14.55
CA ALA A 125 17.04 -5.24 -15.75
C ALA A 125 16.91 -6.75 -15.50
N VAL A 126 15.80 -7.33 -15.96
CA VAL A 126 15.54 -8.77 -15.85
C VAL A 126 16.00 -9.46 -17.11
N GLU A 127 17.14 -10.17 -17.02
CA GLU A 127 17.72 -10.89 -18.17
C GLU A 127 16.95 -12.19 -18.49
N ARG A 128 16.42 -12.86 -17.46
CA ARG A 128 15.71 -14.14 -17.60
C ARG A 128 14.84 -14.42 -16.38
N ILE A 129 13.71 -15.08 -16.64
CA ILE A 129 12.81 -15.60 -15.62
C ILE A 129 12.75 -17.12 -15.76
N GLU A 130 12.98 -17.83 -14.67
CA GLU A 130 12.88 -19.29 -14.60
C GLU A 130 11.75 -19.68 -13.64
N SER A 131 10.83 -20.54 -14.09
CA SER A 131 9.91 -21.22 -13.18
C SER A 131 10.68 -22.29 -12.40
N VAL A 132 10.62 -22.27 -11.09
CA VAL A 132 11.24 -23.28 -10.24
C VAL A 132 10.28 -24.48 -10.17
N ALA A 133 10.81 -25.68 -10.42
CA ALA A 133 10.02 -26.90 -10.38
C ALA A 133 9.46 -27.13 -8.96
N GLY A 134 8.17 -27.41 -8.85
CA GLY A 134 7.46 -27.67 -7.59
C GLY A 134 5.97 -27.77 -7.83
N GLU A 135 5.26 -28.30 -6.85
CA GLU A 135 3.80 -28.29 -6.86
C GLU A 135 3.31 -26.93 -6.34
N GLY A 136 2.48 -26.26 -7.12
CA GLY A 136 1.79 -25.04 -6.71
C GLY A 136 0.32 -25.29 -6.43
N LEU A 137 -0.32 -24.27 -5.86
CA LEU A 137 -1.78 -24.23 -5.72
C LEU A 137 -2.42 -23.81 -7.05
N PRO A 138 -3.68 -24.23 -7.30
CA PRO A 138 -4.38 -23.79 -8.50
C PRO A 138 -4.55 -22.26 -8.50
N ALA A 139 -4.29 -21.64 -9.64
CA ALA A 139 -4.52 -20.22 -9.81
C ALA A 139 -6.01 -19.89 -9.65
N PRO A 140 -6.36 -18.78 -8.97
CA PRO A 140 -7.75 -18.33 -8.90
C PRO A 140 -8.24 -17.97 -10.30
N ALA A 141 -9.56 -18.01 -10.48
CA ALA A 141 -10.18 -17.59 -11.73
C ALA A 141 -9.83 -16.11 -12.01
N PRO A 142 -9.44 -15.76 -13.26
CA PRO A 142 -9.16 -14.39 -13.61
C PRO A 142 -10.38 -13.50 -13.32
N ARG A 143 -10.13 -12.34 -12.72
CA ARG A 143 -11.18 -11.33 -12.56
C ARG A 143 -11.54 -10.76 -13.92
N SER A 144 -12.82 -10.70 -14.22
CA SER A 144 -13.31 -10.12 -15.46
C SER A 144 -14.21 -8.92 -15.16
N GLY A 145 -14.24 -7.97 -16.08
CA GLY A 145 -15.18 -6.86 -16.00
C GLY A 145 -14.76 -5.69 -15.11
N LEU A 146 -13.53 -5.62 -14.59
CA LEU A 146 -13.09 -4.50 -13.75
C LEU A 146 -13.24 -3.13 -14.45
N LEU A 147 -12.94 -3.05 -15.76
CA LEU A 147 -13.14 -1.81 -16.53
C LEU A 147 -14.63 -1.45 -16.64
N HIS A 148 -15.51 -2.46 -16.80
CA HIS A 148 -16.96 -2.21 -16.77
C HIS A 148 -17.42 -1.71 -15.40
N THR A 149 -16.89 -2.30 -14.33
CA THR A 149 -17.16 -1.90 -12.95
C THR A 149 -16.70 -0.45 -12.71
N LEU A 150 -15.48 -0.11 -13.13
CA LEU A 150 -14.96 1.26 -13.05
C LEU A 150 -15.88 2.25 -13.77
N ARG A 151 -16.35 1.92 -14.99
CA ARG A 151 -17.29 2.74 -15.73
C ARG A 151 -18.60 2.99 -14.95
N LEU A 152 -19.17 1.94 -14.35
CA LEU A 152 -20.40 2.06 -13.55
C LEU A 152 -20.19 2.94 -12.31
N CYS A 153 -19.04 2.79 -11.63
CA CYS A 153 -18.69 3.66 -10.49
C CYS A 153 -18.51 5.12 -10.94
N SER A 154 -17.83 5.34 -12.06
CA SER A 154 -17.64 6.67 -12.66
C SER A 154 -18.97 7.35 -13.02
N GLU A 155 -19.91 6.61 -13.61
CA GLU A 155 -21.24 7.11 -13.92
C GLU A 155 -22.06 7.45 -12.65
N SER A 156 -21.88 6.68 -11.59
CA SER A 156 -22.50 6.97 -10.29
C SER A 156 -21.96 8.27 -9.69
N ILE A 157 -20.62 8.42 -9.62
CA ILE A 157 -19.95 9.62 -9.14
C ILE A 157 -20.39 10.87 -9.92
N ALA A 158 -20.43 10.76 -11.25
CA ALA A 158 -20.77 11.90 -12.12
C ALA A 158 -22.22 12.40 -12.00
N ARG A 159 -23.11 11.62 -11.39
CA ARG A 159 -24.53 12.00 -11.18
C ARG A 159 -24.78 12.68 -9.84
N CYS A 160 -23.85 12.56 -8.89
CA CYS A 160 -24.01 13.13 -7.57
C CYS A 160 -23.97 14.66 -7.63
N THR A 161 -24.91 15.31 -6.93
CA THR A 161 -25.04 16.77 -6.87
C THR A 161 -24.66 17.34 -5.51
N GLY A 162 -24.52 16.48 -4.49
CA GLY A 162 -24.15 16.82 -3.12
C GLY A 162 -23.02 15.96 -2.59
N LEU A 163 -22.28 16.48 -1.60
CA LEU A 163 -21.13 15.80 -1.01
C LEU A 163 -21.52 14.49 -0.32
N ASP A 164 -22.60 14.48 0.46
CA ASP A 164 -23.09 13.28 1.16
C ASP A 164 -23.47 12.17 0.17
N GLU A 165 -24.23 12.53 -0.87
CA GLU A 165 -24.61 11.60 -1.94
C GLU A 165 -23.39 11.02 -2.64
N LEU A 166 -22.38 11.85 -2.91
CA LEU A 166 -21.13 11.47 -3.54
C LEU A 166 -20.34 10.46 -2.68
N LEU A 167 -20.17 10.76 -1.40
CA LEU A 167 -19.41 9.92 -0.47
C LEU A 167 -20.11 8.57 -0.25
N GLN A 168 -21.41 8.59 0.04
CA GLN A 168 -22.20 7.37 0.23
C GLN A 168 -22.29 6.55 -1.07
N GLY A 169 -22.49 7.19 -2.21
CA GLY A 169 -22.54 6.53 -3.51
C GLY A 169 -21.20 5.88 -3.89
N ALA A 170 -20.08 6.52 -3.56
CA ALA A 170 -18.75 5.94 -3.76
C ALA A 170 -18.55 4.66 -2.91
N LEU A 171 -18.84 4.72 -1.60
CA LEU A 171 -18.72 3.57 -0.70
C LEU A 171 -19.67 2.43 -1.08
N GLN A 172 -20.93 2.74 -1.43
CA GLN A 172 -21.88 1.75 -1.91
C GLN A 172 -21.41 1.08 -3.21
N GLY A 173 -20.77 1.85 -4.09
CA GLY A 173 -20.16 1.32 -5.32
C GLY A 173 -19.04 0.32 -5.02
N LEU A 174 -18.23 0.56 -4.00
CA LEU A 174 -17.20 -0.37 -3.54
C LEU A 174 -17.81 -1.68 -3.03
N GLN A 175 -18.86 -1.60 -2.22
CA GLN A 175 -19.55 -2.79 -1.70
C GLN A 175 -20.22 -3.59 -2.80
N ASP A 176 -21.12 -2.97 -3.56
CA ASP A 176 -22.02 -3.69 -4.48
C ASP A 176 -21.33 -4.20 -5.72
N LYS A 177 -20.31 -3.47 -6.20
CA LYS A 177 -19.68 -3.75 -7.50
C LYS A 177 -18.30 -4.40 -7.39
N LEU A 178 -17.59 -4.17 -6.27
CA LEU A 178 -16.25 -4.68 -6.04
C LEU A 178 -16.18 -5.70 -4.89
N GLY A 179 -17.27 -5.86 -4.11
CA GLY A 179 -17.28 -6.72 -2.93
C GLY A 179 -16.28 -6.27 -1.87
N ILE A 180 -16.03 -4.96 -1.77
CA ILE A 180 -15.20 -4.37 -0.71
C ILE A 180 -16.13 -4.03 0.44
N GLU A 181 -16.13 -4.88 1.45
CA GLU A 181 -17.11 -4.79 2.56
C GLU A 181 -16.79 -3.64 3.51
N HIS A 182 -15.51 -3.38 3.78
CA HIS A 182 -15.06 -2.39 4.75
C HIS A 182 -14.29 -1.27 4.06
N ALA A 183 -14.84 -0.07 4.06
CA ALA A 183 -14.21 1.09 3.46
C ALA A 183 -14.61 2.38 4.17
N MET A 184 -13.76 3.40 4.03
CA MET A 184 -14.06 4.75 4.54
C MET A 184 -13.42 5.82 3.68
N VAL A 185 -14.00 7.01 3.75
CA VAL A 185 -13.43 8.24 3.20
C VAL A 185 -13.05 9.15 4.36
N LEU A 186 -11.84 9.63 4.33
CA LEU A 186 -11.32 10.60 5.29
C LEU A 186 -10.98 11.89 4.54
N MET A 187 -11.27 13.03 5.17
CA MET A 187 -10.93 14.35 4.65
C MET A 187 -9.79 14.97 5.45
N LEU A 188 -8.98 15.78 4.79
CA LEU A 188 -7.84 16.45 5.41
C LEU A 188 -8.28 17.72 6.14
N ASP A 189 -7.96 17.82 7.43
CA ASP A 189 -7.82 19.07 8.13
C ASP A 189 -6.36 19.53 8.04
N ALA A 190 -6.11 20.45 7.09
CA ALA A 190 -4.76 20.95 6.85
C ALA A 190 -4.20 21.77 8.03
N SER A 191 -5.08 22.38 8.83
CA SER A 191 -4.69 23.19 9.99
C SER A 191 -4.19 22.35 11.15
N ALA A 192 -4.84 21.19 11.36
CA ALA A 192 -4.48 20.24 12.42
C ALA A 192 -3.47 19.18 11.97
N GLN A 193 -3.11 19.12 10.69
CA GLN A 193 -2.24 18.09 10.10
C GLN A 193 -2.77 16.67 10.37
N GLN A 194 -4.08 16.51 10.21
CA GLN A 194 -4.77 15.25 10.46
C GLN A 194 -5.90 15.00 9.46
N LEU A 195 -6.29 13.75 9.36
CA LEU A 195 -7.44 13.30 8.59
C LEU A 195 -8.59 13.01 9.56
N TYR A 196 -9.82 13.27 9.15
CA TYR A 196 -11.02 12.88 9.90
C TYR A 196 -11.96 12.08 9.01
N THR A 197 -12.55 11.04 9.57
CA THR A 197 -13.49 10.17 8.86
C THR A 197 -14.79 10.91 8.61
N VAL A 198 -15.22 10.99 7.35
CA VAL A 198 -16.48 11.65 6.94
C VAL A 198 -17.55 10.65 6.52
N ALA A 199 -17.16 9.49 6.01
CA ALA A 199 -18.07 8.41 5.63
C ALA A 199 -17.38 7.06 5.77
N SER A 200 -18.16 6.03 6.11
CA SER A 200 -17.68 4.66 6.22
C SER A 200 -18.77 3.65 5.92
N CYS A 201 -18.38 2.43 5.55
CA CYS A 201 -19.29 1.30 5.37
C CYS A 201 -18.66 0.00 5.90
N GLY A 202 -19.55 -0.93 6.34
CA GLY A 202 -19.16 -2.28 6.77
C GLY A 202 -18.71 -2.40 8.23
N TYR A 203 -18.55 -1.31 8.96
CA TYR A 203 -18.11 -1.33 10.35
C TYR A 203 -19.27 -1.35 11.35
N ALA A 204 -19.05 -1.92 12.53
CA ALA A 204 -20.04 -1.95 13.60
C ALA A 204 -20.44 -0.54 14.10
N THR A 205 -19.48 0.40 14.05
CA THR A 205 -19.69 1.83 14.33
C THR A 205 -19.19 2.62 13.13
N SER A 206 -19.84 3.74 12.81
CA SER A 206 -19.46 4.53 11.63
C SER A 206 -18.06 5.15 11.75
N GLY A 207 -17.59 5.40 12.98
CA GLY A 207 -16.33 6.09 13.23
C GLY A 207 -16.23 7.49 12.62
N VAL A 208 -17.35 8.05 12.14
CA VAL A 208 -17.39 9.42 11.63
C VAL A 208 -16.94 10.38 12.72
N GLY A 209 -15.98 11.23 12.39
CA GLY A 209 -15.29 12.11 13.33
C GLY A 209 -14.02 11.53 13.97
N SER A 210 -13.69 10.26 13.74
CA SER A 210 -12.40 9.73 14.17
C SER A 210 -11.24 10.37 13.42
N GLU A 211 -10.12 10.63 14.12
CA GLU A 211 -9.00 11.40 13.62
C GLU A 211 -7.76 10.52 13.47
N ILE A 212 -7.00 10.73 12.40
CA ILE A 212 -5.74 10.05 12.12
C ILE A 212 -4.70 11.10 11.72
N ARG A 213 -3.57 11.12 12.40
CA ARG A 213 -2.47 12.04 12.07
C ARG A 213 -1.78 11.66 10.76
N LEU A 214 -1.31 12.66 10.03
CA LEU A 214 -0.47 12.42 8.85
C LEU A 214 0.78 11.63 9.26
N GLY A 215 1.06 10.56 8.53
CA GLY A 215 2.17 9.65 8.82
C GLY A 215 1.84 8.53 9.80
N GLN A 216 0.64 8.46 10.34
CA GLN A 216 0.21 7.40 11.24
C GLN A 216 -0.51 6.27 10.50
N GLY A 217 -0.03 5.05 10.64
CA GLY A 217 -0.63 3.87 10.00
C GLY A 217 -0.62 3.94 8.47
N VAL A 218 -1.33 3.04 7.83
CA VAL A 218 -1.42 2.96 6.36
C VAL A 218 -2.09 4.21 5.79
N ILE A 219 -3.16 4.69 6.43
CA ILE A 219 -3.95 5.86 6.00
C ILE A 219 -3.12 7.14 6.07
N GLY A 220 -2.52 7.41 7.24
CA GLY A 220 -1.73 8.62 7.44
C GLY A 220 -0.46 8.65 6.59
N MET A 221 0.13 7.48 6.30
CA MET A 221 1.27 7.37 5.42
C MET A 221 0.90 7.66 3.96
N ALA A 222 -0.22 7.10 3.46
CA ALA A 222 -0.70 7.39 2.12
C ALA A 222 -0.97 8.89 1.91
N ALA A 223 -1.53 9.56 2.93
CA ALA A 223 -1.75 10.99 2.91
C ALA A 223 -0.45 11.79 2.90
N ARG A 224 0.50 11.48 3.79
CA ARG A 224 1.77 12.19 3.92
C ARG A 224 2.63 12.08 2.65
N GLU A 225 2.76 10.86 2.14
CA GLU A 225 3.58 10.58 0.96
C GLU A 225 2.82 10.87 -0.36
N ARG A 226 1.50 11.13 -0.30
CA ARG A 226 0.63 11.37 -1.47
C ARG A 226 0.70 10.28 -2.53
N THR A 227 0.87 9.04 -2.08
CA THR A 227 0.98 7.86 -2.93
C THR A 227 0.13 6.73 -2.35
N PRO A 228 -0.42 5.83 -3.17
CA PRO A 228 -1.13 4.66 -2.66
C PRO A 228 -0.23 3.81 -1.77
N VAL A 229 -0.79 3.31 -0.68
CA VAL A 229 -0.15 2.34 0.21
C VAL A 229 -1.03 1.11 0.29
N ARG A 230 -0.54 -0.02 -0.18
CA ARG A 230 -1.23 -1.31 -0.12
C ARG A 230 -0.41 -2.33 0.63
N ILE A 231 -1.05 -3.00 1.58
CA ILE A 231 -0.48 -4.12 2.33
C ILE A 231 -1.39 -5.32 2.08
N SER A 232 -0.93 -6.25 1.30
CA SER A 232 -1.74 -7.39 0.87
C SER A 232 -1.74 -8.53 1.86
N HIS A 233 -0.80 -8.56 2.80
CA HIS A 233 -0.62 -9.64 3.78
C HIS A 233 -0.08 -9.10 5.11
N MET A 234 -0.98 -8.66 6.00
CA MET A 234 -0.62 -8.05 7.28
C MET A 234 0.05 -9.03 8.24
N THR A 235 -0.33 -10.31 8.20
CA THR A 235 0.20 -11.34 9.10
C THR A 235 1.71 -11.56 8.90
N HIS A 236 2.20 -11.50 7.66
CA HIS A 236 3.63 -11.61 7.39
C HIS A 236 4.42 -10.37 7.85
N ALA A 237 3.83 -9.18 7.67
CA ALA A 237 4.42 -7.95 8.19
C ALA A 237 4.57 -8.03 9.71
N ALA A 238 3.55 -8.50 10.43
CA ALA A 238 3.56 -8.70 11.87
C ALA A 238 4.65 -9.69 12.33
N LEU A 239 4.79 -10.84 11.67
CA LEU A 239 5.81 -11.84 11.99
C LEU A 239 7.23 -11.32 11.76
N TYR A 240 7.46 -10.62 10.65
CA TYR A 240 8.76 -10.02 10.34
C TYR A 240 9.12 -8.93 11.35
N SER A 241 8.15 -8.07 11.69
CA SER A 241 8.30 -7.02 12.68
C SER A 241 8.48 -7.56 14.10
N HIS A 242 7.85 -8.70 14.44
CA HIS A 242 8.04 -9.37 15.72
C HIS A 242 9.47 -9.91 15.87
N ALA A 243 10.01 -10.55 14.84
CA ALA A 243 11.38 -11.05 14.83
C ALA A 243 12.41 -9.93 14.96
N ILE A 244 12.15 -8.74 14.39
CA ILE A 244 13.02 -7.57 14.56
C ILE A 244 12.86 -6.97 15.95
N ARG A 245 11.64 -6.89 16.49
CA ARG A 245 11.40 -6.40 17.85
C ARG A 245 12.16 -7.23 18.88
N GLU A 246 12.07 -8.55 18.83
CA GLU A 246 12.85 -9.43 19.73
C GLU A 246 14.36 -9.18 19.63
N SER A 247 14.85 -8.84 18.43
CA SER A 247 16.26 -8.47 18.24
C SER A 247 16.61 -7.10 18.82
N MET A 248 15.66 -6.16 18.88
CA MET A 248 15.85 -4.78 19.37
C MET A 248 15.58 -4.64 20.87
N ASP A 249 14.59 -5.35 21.42
CA ASP A 249 14.26 -5.34 22.87
C ASP A 249 15.40 -5.90 23.71
N ALA A 250 16.30 -6.69 23.12
CA ALA A 250 17.57 -7.05 23.73
C ALA A 250 18.50 -5.83 23.96
N HIS A 251 18.16 -4.63 23.44
CA HIS A 251 19.00 -3.43 23.44
C HIS A 251 18.29 -2.13 23.86
N ALA A 252 17.01 -2.14 24.29
CA ALA A 252 16.23 -0.95 24.55
C ALA A 252 16.05 -0.62 26.04
N THR A 253 16.17 0.67 26.38
CA THR A 253 15.79 1.25 27.68
C THR A 253 14.32 1.73 27.66
N PRO A 254 13.56 1.54 28.78
CA PRO A 254 12.14 1.91 28.79
C PRO A 254 11.95 3.38 29.14
N ASP A 255 11.32 4.17 28.28
CA ASP A 255 10.44 5.29 28.65
C ASP A 255 9.87 6.02 27.43
N ALA A 256 8.55 5.89 27.20
CA ALA A 256 7.76 6.88 26.48
C ALA A 256 6.31 6.89 27.02
N PRO A 257 5.78 8.04 27.48
CA PRO A 257 4.44 8.12 28.04
C PRO A 257 3.36 8.10 26.97
N ALA A 258 2.35 7.23 27.16
CA ALA A 258 1.13 7.21 26.35
C ALA A 258 0.26 8.44 26.65
N LEU A 259 0.07 9.31 25.65
CA LEU A 259 -0.92 10.39 25.68
C LEU A 259 -2.30 9.80 25.37
N ARG A 260 -3.16 9.70 26.39
CA ARG A 260 -4.59 9.37 26.22
C ARG A 260 -5.38 10.67 26.05
N GLY A 261 -5.82 10.95 24.80
CA GLY A 261 -6.88 11.92 24.51
C GLY A 261 -8.23 11.21 24.38
N LEU A 262 -9.31 11.95 24.55
CA LEU A 262 -10.69 11.51 24.27
C LEU A 262 -10.93 11.48 22.75
N ASP A 263 -10.22 10.61 22.04
CA ASP A 263 -10.36 10.49 20.61
C ASP A 263 -11.50 9.50 20.29
N ILE A 264 -12.33 9.84 19.32
CA ILE A 264 -13.30 8.88 18.78
C ILE A 264 -12.47 7.74 18.17
N PRO A 265 -12.61 6.49 18.65
CA PRO A 265 -11.77 5.42 18.19
C PRO A 265 -11.99 5.18 16.68
N TYR A 266 -10.90 4.99 15.96
CA TYR A 266 -10.90 4.55 14.58
C TYR A 266 -11.70 3.23 14.46
N PRO A 267 -12.68 3.14 13.54
CA PRO A 267 -13.60 2.01 13.47
C PRO A 267 -13.02 0.76 12.84
N GLY A 268 -11.75 0.76 12.48
CA GLY A 268 -11.06 -0.31 11.75
C GLY A 268 -11.28 -1.72 12.27
N LEU A 269 -11.08 -2.70 11.42
CA LEU A 269 -11.14 -4.10 11.80
C LEU A 269 -10.14 -4.41 12.92
N PRO A 270 -10.50 -5.25 13.90
CA PRO A 270 -9.58 -5.65 14.97
C PRO A 270 -8.34 -6.37 14.43
N GLU A 271 -8.52 -7.19 13.41
CA GLU A 271 -7.48 -7.99 12.76
C GLU A 271 -7.62 -7.87 11.23
N PRO A 272 -7.18 -6.77 10.64
CA PRO A 272 -7.15 -6.64 9.19
C PRO A 272 -6.01 -7.49 8.62
N HIS A 273 -6.29 -8.26 7.59
CA HIS A 273 -5.27 -9.06 6.90
C HIS A 273 -4.76 -8.38 5.63
N SER A 274 -5.56 -7.54 5.01
CA SER A 274 -5.11 -6.67 3.91
C SER A 274 -5.73 -5.29 3.99
N GLN A 275 -4.97 -4.27 3.57
CA GLN A 275 -5.38 -2.87 3.59
C GLN A 275 -4.89 -2.14 2.34
N VAL A 276 -5.67 -1.16 1.89
CA VAL A 276 -5.27 -0.24 0.84
C VAL A 276 -5.77 1.17 1.15
N ALA A 277 -4.86 2.14 1.11
CA ALA A 277 -5.15 3.56 1.27
C ALA A 277 -4.72 4.31 0.02
N VAL A 278 -5.62 5.07 -0.56
CA VAL A 278 -5.40 5.83 -1.79
C VAL A 278 -5.66 7.31 -1.51
N PRO A 279 -4.68 8.19 -1.73
CA PRO A 279 -4.86 9.62 -1.51
C PRO A 279 -5.84 10.22 -2.52
N LEU A 280 -6.74 11.07 -2.06
CA LEU A 280 -7.64 11.87 -2.87
C LEU A 280 -6.90 13.14 -3.33
N LEU A 281 -6.40 13.12 -4.55
CA LEU A 281 -5.61 14.20 -5.12
C LEU A 281 -6.37 14.94 -6.22
N SER A 282 -6.55 16.26 -6.08
CA SER A 282 -7.08 17.13 -7.13
C SER A 282 -6.05 18.23 -7.43
N ALA A 283 -5.60 18.33 -8.69
CA ALA A 283 -4.59 19.28 -9.14
C ALA A 283 -3.33 19.32 -8.23
N GLY A 284 -2.87 18.17 -7.74
CA GLY A 284 -1.72 18.03 -6.82
C GLY A 284 -2.02 18.39 -5.36
N ARG A 285 -3.24 18.81 -5.04
CA ARG A 285 -3.69 19.09 -3.67
C ARG A 285 -4.29 17.86 -3.04
N LEU A 286 -3.83 17.51 -1.85
CA LEU A 286 -4.43 16.44 -1.04
C LEU A 286 -5.73 16.95 -0.43
N LEU A 287 -6.82 16.23 -0.69
CA LEU A 287 -8.14 16.49 -0.09
C LEU A 287 -8.46 15.52 1.04
N GLY A 288 -7.93 14.29 0.95
CA GLY A 288 -8.23 13.23 1.89
C GLY A 288 -7.66 11.88 1.47
N VAL A 289 -8.25 10.80 1.95
CA VAL A 289 -7.87 9.41 1.65
C VAL A 289 -9.12 8.56 1.48
N LEU A 290 -9.13 7.73 0.43
CA LEU A 290 -10.03 6.59 0.30
C LEU A 290 -9.32 5.37 0.88
N PHE A 291 -9.92 4.71 1.86
CA PHE A 291 -9.35 3.55 2.53
C PHE A 291 -10.27 2.35 2.44
N ALA A 292 -9.67 1.18 2.27
CA ALA A 292 -10.39 -0.09 2.34
C ALA A 292 -9.53 -1.14 3.07
N GLU A 293 -10.21 -2.06 3.76
CA GLU A 293 -9.56 -3.16 4.47
C GLU A 293 -10.39 -4.45 4.43
N SER A 294 -9.73 -5.56 4.70
CA SER A 294 -10.36 -6.89 4.66
C SER A 294 -9.73 -7.82 5.69
N PRO A 295 -10.53 -8.75 6.29
CA PRO A 295 -10.01 -9.84 7.10
C PRO A 295 -9.40 -10.97 6.26
N GLN A 296 -9.37 -10.84 4.93
CA GLN A 296 -8.80 -11.83 4.02
C GLN A 296 -7.40 -11.40 3.57
N ASP A 297 -6.45 -12.33 3.62
CA ASP A 297 -5.15 -12.15 2.99
C ASP A 297 -5.28 -11.99 1.48
N MET A 298 -4.40 -11.19 0.89
CA MET A 298 -4.31 -10.99 -0.55
C MET A 298 -5.62 -10.49 -1.21
N ARG A 299 -6.54 -9.91 -0.42
CA ARG A 299 -7.81 -9.38 -0.94
C ARG A 299 -7.61 -8.26 -1.95
N PHE A 300 -6.61 -7.41 -1.71
CA PHE A 300 -6.28 -6.30 -2.59
C PHE A 300 -5.01 -6.62 -3.37
N GLY A 301 -5.14 -6.83 -4.68
CA GLY A 301 -4.06 -6.94 -5.64
C GLY A 301 -3.79 -5.62 -6.35
N PHE A 302 -2.84 -5.64 -7.31
CA PHE A 302 -2.51 -4.45 -8.10
C PHE A 302 -3.68 -3.94 -8.94
N GLU A 303 -4.53 -4.85 -9.44
CA GLU A 303 -5.73 -4.44 -10.22
C GLU A 303 -6.76 -3.71 -9.34
N ASP A 304 -6.89 -4.09 -8.06
CA ASP A 304 -7.74 -3.37 -7.10
C ASP A 304 -7.17 -1.99 -6.81
N GLU A 305 -5.86 -1.89 -6.62
CA GLU A 305 -5.17 -0.62 -6.41
C GLU A 305 -5.35 0.31 -7.62
N ASP A 306 -5.07 -0.17 -8.84
CA ASP A 306 -5.25 0.61 -10.07
C ASP A 306 -6.69 1.15 -10.20
N LEU A 307 -7.68 0.31 -9.89
CA LEU A 307 -9.09 0.69 -9.93
C LEU A 307 -9.43 1.73 -8.85
N LEU A 308 -8.97 1.50 -7.61
CA LEU A 308 -9.21 2.44 -6.50
C LEU A 308 -8.50 3.78 -6.73
N VAL A 309 -7.31 3.79 -7.34
CA VAL A 309 -6.60 5.02 -7.73
C VAL A 309 -7.41 5.81 -8.77
N ALA A 310 -7.96 5.12 -9.79
CA ALA A 310 -8.80 5.77 -10.79
C ALA A 310 -10.09 6.34 -10.16
N MET A 311 -10.74 5.59 -9.27
CA MET A 311 -11.92 6.07 -8.52
C MET A 311 -11.59 7.23 -7.59
N ALA A 312 -10.49 7.16 -6.87
CA ALA A 312 -10.03 8.20 -5.95
C ALA A 312 -9.76 9.53 -6.68
N GLY A 313 -9.15 9.47 -7.87
CA GLY A 313 -8.95 10.65 -8.71
C GLY A 313 -10.26 11.30 -9.14
N GLN A 314 -11.26 10.51 -9.55
CA GLN A 314 -12.59 11.02 -9.91
C GLN A 314 -13.33 11.58 -8.69
N LEU A 315 -13.28 10.88 -7.56
CA LEU A 315 -13.90 11.31 -6.31
C LEU A 315 -13.27 12.64 -5.85
N ALA A 316 -11.95 12.76 -5.90
CA ALA A 316 -11.25 13.99 -5.54
C ALA A 316 -11.65 15.17 -6.42
N ALA A 317 -11.74 14.97 -7.74
CA ALA A 317 -12.17 16.00 -8.67
C ALA A 317 -13.64 16.44 -8.42
N ALA A 318 -14.52 15.48 -8.12
CA ALA A 318 -15.91 15.77 -7.80
C ALA A 318 -16.06 16.53 -6.46
N ILE A 319 -15.32 16.13 -5.43
CA ILE A 319 -15.27 16.83 -4.13
C ILE A 319 -14.80 18.28 -4.34
N ASP A 320 -13.70 18.47 -5.08
CA ASP A 320 -13.14 19.79 -5.33
C ASP A 320 -14.11 20.71 -6.06
N LEU A 321 -14.82 20.17 -7.05
CA LEU A 321 -15.85 20.89 -7.80
C LEU A 321 -17.04 21.30 -6.91
N LEU A 322 -17.55 20.36 -6.08
CA LEU A 322 -18.67 20.64 -5.17
C LEU A 322 -18.29 21.69 -4.10
N GLN A 323 -17.06 21.64 -3.59
CA GLN A 323 -16.58 22.64 -2.62
C GLN A 323 -16.33 24.02 -3.24
N ALA A 324 -16.01 24.09 -4.54
CA ALA A 324 -15.80 25.34 -5.26
C ALA A 324 -17.12 26.01 -5.72
N SER A 325 -18.25 25.29 -5.69
CA SER A 325 -19.54 25.83 -6.12
C SER A 325 -20.10 26.83 -5.08
N PRO A 326 -20.58 28.03 -5.48
CA PRO A 326 -21.01 29.07 -4.54
C PRO A 326 -22.26 28.73 -3.72
N ASP A 327 -23.01 27.70 -4.08
CA ASP A 327 -24.15 27.18 -3.32
C ASP A 327 -23.77 26.22 -2.17
N ALA A 328 -22.49 25.90 -2.00
CA ALA A 328 -21.96 25.04 -0.93
C ALA A 328 -21.81 25.80 0.42
N THR A 329 -22.70 26.74 0.72
CA THR A 329 -22.70 27.50 1.98
C THR A 329 -23.44 26.81 3.13
N ASP A 330 -23.46 25.48 3.17
CA ASP A 330 -23.75 24.80 4.43
C ASP A 330 -22.41 24.39 5.06
N PRO A 331 -21.98 25.07 6.15
CA PRO A 331 -20.81 24.59 6.88
C PRO A 331 -21.12 23.20 7.41
N LEU A 332 -20.18 22.27 7.22
CA LEU A 332 -20.23 20.95 7.87
C LEU A 332 -20.81 21.10 9.29
N PRO A 333 -21.77 20.27 9.71
CA PRO A 333 -22.41 20.42 11.00
C PRO A 333 -21.35 20.48 12.08
N ALA A 334 -21.25 21.61 12.76
CA ALA A 334 -20.40 21.76 13.92
C ALA A 334 -20.83 20.66 14.90
N ILE A 335 -19.88 19.80 15.28
CA ILE A 335 -20.10 18.78 16.30
C ILE A 335 -20.55 19.52 17.56
N SER A 336 -21.86 19.48 17.82
CA SER A 336 -22.44 20.04 19.03
C SER A 336 -21.86 19.26 20.21
N ALA A 337 -20.98 19.90 20.96
CA ALA A 337 -20.55 19.40 22.25
C ALA A 337 -21.82 19.24 23.11
N ALA A 338 -22.13 18.02 23.51
CA ALA A 338 -23.19 17.76 24.47
C ALA A 338 -22.87 18.53 25.76
N PRO A 339 -23.89 19.22 26.37
CA PRO A 339 -23.70 19.91 27.64
C PRO A 339 -23.44 18.89 28.77
N PRO A 340 -22.81 19.33 29.87
CA PRO A 340 -22.29 18.53 30.96
C PRO A 340 -23.32 17.69 31.71
#